data_1bc9486bb11e1c5fbc737598699c5106
#
_entry.id   1bc9486bb11e1c5fbc737598699c5106
#
_cell.length_a   1.000
_cell.length_b   1.000
_cell.length_c   1.000
_cell.angle_alpha   90.00
_cell.angle_beta   90.00
_cell.angle_gamma   90.00
#
_symmetry.space_group_name_H-M   'P 1'
#
loop_
_entity.id
_entity.type
_entity.pdbx_description
1 polymer ?
#
loop_
_entity_poly.entity_id
_entity_poly.type
_entity_poly.pdbx_seq_one_letter_code
_entity_poly.pdbx_strand_id
1 'polypeptide(L)'
;MREELSAGELVSLSLEGKYAEKARRWKGDEAGYVAKHMWLTKHYDKGDTCENCGTTNASRLEWANVSGLYLRERSDYTVLCPSCHRKMDLSSTHCKNGHEYTAETTCITKQGWRDCRVCRREASRRYRDKLSKGGFLNATNN
;
A
#
# COMPACT_ATOMS: atom_id res chain seq x y z
N MET A 1 -21.18 -30.09 -18.30
CA MET A 1 -22.01 -29.57 -17.19
C MET A 1 -21.50 -28.17 -16.89
N ARG A 2 -22.33 -27.15 -17.05
CA ARG A 2 -21.96 -25.76 -16.69
C ARG A 2 -22.38 -25.59 -15.24
N GLU A 3 -21.43 -25.33 -14.37
CA GLU A 3 -21.73 -24.94 -12.99
C GLU A 3 -22.40 -23.57 -13.03
N GLU A 4 -23.64 -23.51 -12.56
CA GLU A 4 -24.36 -22.25 -12.40
C GLU A 4 -23.86 -21.59 -11.12
N LEU A 5 -23.27 -20.39 -11.30
CA LEU A 5 -22.82 -19.58 -10.18
C LEU A 5 -24.02 -19.14 -9.31
N SER A 6 -23.84 -19.10 -8.00
CA SER A 6 -24.88 -18.65 -7.07
C SER A 6 -25.20 -17.18 -7.27
N ALA A 7 -26.41 -16.76 -6.87
CA ALA A 7 -26.86 -15.35 -6.97
C ALA A 7 -25.90 -14.39 -6.24
N GLY A 8 -25.23 -14.82 -5.16
CA GLY A 8 -24.24 -14.06 -4.44
C GLY A 8 -22.94 -13.85 -5.23
N GLU A 9 -22.48 -14.87 -5.95
CA GLU A 9 -21.28 -14.80 -6.81
C GLU A 9 -21.53 -13.92 -8.04
N LEU A 10 -22.73 -13.98 -8.63
CA LEU A 10 -23.12 -13.10 -9.74
C LEU A 10 -23.23 -11.63 -9.31
N VAL A 11 -23.70 -11.36 -8.09
CA VAL A 11 -23.73 -10.00 -7.53
C VAL A 11 -22.33 -9.48 -7.25
N SER A 12 -21.43 -10.32 -6.74
CA SER A 12 -20.03 -9.96 -6.49
C SER A 12 -19.31 -9.60 -7.80
N LEU A 13 -19.40 -10.46 -8.83
CA LEU A 13 -18.83 -10.20 -10.17
C LEU A 13 -19.42 -8.96 -10.85
N SER A 14 -20.74 -8.74 -10.71
CA SER A 14 -21.43 -7.56 -11.25
C SER A 14 -21.01 -6.26 -10.55
N LEU A 15 -20.71 -6.31 -9.25
CA LEU A 15 -20.24 -5.15 -8.49
C LEU A 15 -18.78 -4.82 -8.81
N GLU A 16 -17.93 -5.81 -8.99
CA GLU A 16 -16.52 -5.61 -9.38
C GLU A 16 -16.40 -4.91 -10.74
N GLY A 17 -17.18 -5.31 -11.74
CA GLY A 17 -17.21 -4.67 -13.06
C GLY A 17 -17.72 -3.22 -13.01
N LYS A 18 -18.84 -2.98 -12.32
CA LYS A 18 -19.46 -1.65 -12.24
C LYS A 18 -18.64 -0.60 -11.48
N TYR A 19 -17.86 -1.01 -10.49
CA TYR A 19 -17.00 -0.09 -9.72
C TYR A 19 -15.63 0.14 -10.36
N ALA A 20 -15.12 -0.79 -11.17
CA ALA A 20 -13.89 -0.60 -11.92
C ALA A 20 -14.05 0.46 -13.03
N GLU A 21 -15.17 0.43 -13.76
CA GLU A 21 -15.42 1.31 -14.91
C GLU A 21 -15.85 2.74 -14.54
N LYS A 22 -16.51 2.93 -13.39
CA LYS A 22 -17.06 4.24 -12.96
C LYS A 22 -16.14 5.08 -12.09
N ALA A 23 -15.06 4.54 -11.58
CA ALA A 23 -14.11 5.34 -10.81
C ALA A 23 -13.22 6.15 -11.75
N ARG A 24 -13.64 7.35 -12.14
CA ARG A 24 -12.85 8.35 -12.93
C ARG A 24 -11.41 8.58 -12.40
N ARG A 25 -11.05 8.05 -11.23
CA ARG A 25 -9.76 8.17 -10.55
C ARG A 25 -9.00 6.86 -10.37
N TRP A 26 -9.59 5.71 -10.71
CA TRP A 26 -8.89 4.44 -10.61
C TRP A 26 -7.96 4.25 -11.80
N LYS A 27 -6.67 4.09 -11.56
CA LYS A 27 -5.62 3.95 -12.59
C LYS A 27 -5.19 2.48 -12.80
N GLY A 28 -6.06 1.53 -12.53
CA GLY A 28 -5.71 0.11 -12.67
C GLY A 28 -4.54 -0.27 -11.74
N ASP A 29 -3.59 -1.02 -12.26
CA ASP A 29 -2.41 -1.48 -11.51
C ASP A 29 -1.45 -0.34 -11.14
N GLU A 30 -1.50 0.78 -11.85
CA GLU A 30 -0.77 2.00 -11.52
C GLU A 30 -1.36 2.79 -10.34
N ALA A 31 -2.46 2.31 -9.76
CA ALA A 31 -3.06 2.94 -8.59
C ALA A 31 -2.06 2.98 -7.42
N GLY A 32 -1.89 4.15 -6.85
CA GLY A 32 -0.96 4.35 -5.73
C GLY A 32 -1.44 3.64 -4.46
N TYR A 33 -0.53 3.52 -3.49
CA TYR A 33 -0.74 2.89 -2.19
C TYR A 33 -2.07 3.27 -1.51
N VAL A 34 -2.37 4.56 -1.41
CA VAL A 34 -3.59 5.05 -0.75
C VAL A 34 -4.85 4.53 -1.44
N ALA A 35 -4.88 4.53 -2.77
CA ALA A 35 -6.04 4.07 -3.53
C ALA A 35 -6.28 2.56 -3.33
N LYS A 36 -5.22 1.76 -3.27
CA LYS A 36 -5.29 0.31 -3.01
C LYS A 36 -5.80 0.02 -1.60
N HIS A 37 -5.33 0.73 -0.59
CA HIS A 37 -5.82 0.61 0.79
C HIS A 37 -7.28 1.08 0.96
N MET A 38 -7.68 2.14 0.27
CA MET A 38 -9.09 2.58 0.26
C MET A 38 -9.99 1.54 -0.40
N TRP A 39 -9.54 0.92 -1.49
CA TRP A 39 -10.26 -0.17 -2.13
C TRP A 39 -10.45 -1.36 -1.17
N LEU A 40 -9.39 -1.82 -0.49
CA LEU A 40 -9.50 -2.88 0.52
C LEU A 40 -10.52 -2.55 1.59
N THR A 41 -10.41 -1.38 2.22
CA THR A 41 -11.32 -0.97 3.29
C THR A 41 -12.78 -0.84 2.82
N LYS A 42 -12.99 -0.51 1.54
CA LYS A 42 -14.33 -0.40 0.96
C LYS A 42 -14.98 -1.75 0.68
N HIS A 43 -14.19 -2.76 0.28
CA HIS A 43 -14.71 -4.03 -0.24
C HIS A 43 -14.56 -5.19 0.75
N TYR A 44 -13.71 -5.06 1.75
CA TYR A 44 -13.43 -6.12 2.72
C TYR A 44 -13.44 -5.59 4.13
N ASP A 45 -14.03 -6.39 5.03
CA ASP A 45 -13.95 -6.15 6.46
C ASP A 45 -12.63 -6.70 7.00
N LYS A 46 -12.05 -6.01 7.98
CA LYS A 46 -10.86 -6.47 8.71
C LYS A 46 -11.20 -7.47 9.81
N GLY A 47 -12.48 -7.53 10.21
CA GLY A 47 -12.86 -8.26 11.42
C GLY A 47 -12.26 -7.64 12.68
N ASP A 48 -12.20 -8.43 13.72
CA ASP A 48 -11.75 -8.03 15.06
C ASP A 48 -10.47 -8.76 15.53
N THR A 49 -9.92 -9.65 14.71
CA THR A 49 -8.85 -10.58 15.08
C THR A 49 -7.62 -10.40 14.21
N CYS A 50 -6.44 -10.33 14.84
CA CYS A 50 -5.16 -10.36 14.13
C CYS A 50 -4.90 -11.74 13.53
N GLU A 51 -4.76 -11.85 12.21
CA GLU A 51 -4.57 -13.11 11.49
C GLU A 51 -3.23 -13.81 11.84
N ASN A 52 -2.26 -13.10 12.45
CA ASN A 52 -0.97 -13.68 12.82
C ASN A 52 -0.90 -14.16 14.29
N CYS A 53 -1.40 -13.39 15.26
CA CYS A 53 -1.27 -13.73 16.68
C CYS A 53 -2.61 -14.02 17.38
N GLY A 54 -3.74 -13.93 16.67
CA GLY A 54 -5.07 -14.22 17.19
C GLY A 54 -5.61 -13.22 18.21
N THR A 55 -4.91 -12.10 18.48
CA THR A 55 -5.41 -11.12 19.45
C THR A 55 -6.64 -10.39 18.94
N THR A 56 -7.62 -10.23 19.83
CA THR A 56 -8.83 -9.40 19.61
C THR A 56 -8.76 -8.06 20.35
N ASN A 57 -7.72 -7.85 21.18
CA ASN A 57 -7.53 -6.65 22.01
C ASN A 57 -6.60 -5.62 21.36
N ALA A 58 -6.40 -5.65 20.06
CA ALA A 58 -5.60 -4.65 19.37
C ALA A 58 -6.34 -3.31 19.33
N SER A 59 -5.61 -2.21 19.56
CA SER A 59 -6.17 -0.85 19.44
C SER A 59 -6.74 -0.55 18.06
N ARG A 60 -6.21 -1.21 17.04
CA ARG A 60 -6.66 -1.19 15.64
C ARG A 60 -6.10 -2.40 14.90
N LEU A 61 -6.74 -2.75 13.80
CA LEU A 61 -6.22 -3.71 12.83
C LEU A 61 -5.86 -2.99 11.52
N GLU A 62 -4.79 -3.45 10.89
CA GLU A 62 -4.21 -2.83 9.70
C GLU A 62 -4.09 -3.84 8.56
N TRP A 63 -4.32 -3.39 7.32
CA TRP A 63 -4.01 -4.17 6.14
C TRP A 63 -2.51 -4.16 5.89
N ALA A 64 -1.87 -5.31 5.98
CA ALA A 64 -0.46 -5.52 5.68
C ALA A 64 -0.33 -6.21 4.33
N ASN A 65 0.50 -5.67 3.43
CA ASN A 65 0.77 -6.29 2.14
C ASN A 65 1.77 -7.44 2.28
N VAL A 66 1.47 -8.59 1.70
CA VAL A 66 2.27 -9.82 1.84
C VAL A 66 3.38 -9.87 0.80
N SER A 67 3.08 -9.60 -0.47
CA SER A 67 4.05 -9.75 -1.57
C SER A 67 5.02 -8.57 -1.72
N GLY A 68 4.69 -7.40 -1.20
CA GLY A 68 5.39 -6.14 -1.48
C GLY A 68 4.98 -5.48 -2.81
N LEU A 69 4.18 -6.16 -3.65
CA LEU A 69 3.75 -5.68 -4.96
C LEU A 69 2.47 -4.84 -4.90
N TYR A 70 1.75 -4.92 -3.80
CA TYR A 70 0.48 -4.18 -3.62
C TYR A 70 -0.53 -4.48 -4.73
N LEU A 71 -0.77 -5.75 -5.00
CA LEU A 71 -1.74 -6.20 -5.99
C LEU A 71 -3.17 -5.80 -5.59
N ARG A 72 -4.08 -5.74 -6.56
CA ARG A 72 -5.50 -5.50 -6.30
C ARG A 72 -6.22 -6.81 -6.03
N GLU A 73 -5.72 -7.59 -5.10
CA GLU A 73 -6.24 -8.89 -4.70
C GLU A 73 -6.29 -8.98 -3.18
N ARG A 74 -7.41 -9.48 -2.62
CA ARG A 74 -7.54 -9.65 -1.17
C ARG A 74 -6.45 -10.58 -0.61
N SER A 75 -6.08 -11.60 -1.35
CA SER A 75 -5.06 -12.59 -0.98
C SER A 75 -3.66 -12.01 -0.83
N ASP A 76 -3.40 -10.84 -1.43
CA ASP A 76 -2.12 -10.12 -1.29
C ASP A 76 -2.02 -9.31 0.02
N TYR A 77 -3.04 -9.42 0.88
CA TYR A 77 -3.07 -8.69 2.14
C TYR A 77 -3.49 -9.60 3.29
N THR A 78 -2.95 -9.30 4.46
CA THR A 78 -3.34 -9.92 5.73
C THR A 78 -3.72 -8.84 6.74
N VAL A 79 -4.59 -9.18 7.68
CA VAL A 79 -5.04 -8.25 8.73
C VAL A 79 -4.22 -8.45 9.99
N LEU A 80 -3.45 -7.45 10.37
CA LEU A 80 -2.51 -7.53 11.48
C LEU A 80 -2.74 -6.45 12.52
N CYS A 81 -2.46 -6.78 13.79
CA CYS A 81 -2.26 -5.77 14.82
C CYS A 81 -0.96 -5.00 14.56
N PRO A 82 -0.80 -3.77 15.12
CA PRO A 82 0.39 -2.95 14.86
C PRO A 82 1.71 -3.63 15.20
N SER A 83 1.74 -4.46 16.25
CA SER A 83 2.94 -5.20 16.64
C SER A 83 3.35 -6.26 15.63
N CYS A 84 2.38 -7.04 15.11
CA CYS A 84 2.64 -8.06 14.08
C CYS A 84 2.99 -7.41 12.74
N HIS A 85 2.32 -6.32 12.36
CA HIS A 85 2.63 -5.55 11.15
C HIS A 85 4.07 -5.03 11.19
N ARG A 86 4.48 -4.42 12.29
CA ARG A 86 5.88 -3.98 12.47
C ARG A 86 6.89 -5.11 12.35
N LYS A 87 6.62 -6.27 12.96
CA LYS A 87 7.51 -7.45 12.83
C LYS A 87 7.63 -7.90 11.37
N MET A 88 6.52 -7.95 10.65
CA MET A 88 6.49 -8.29 9.23
C MET A 88 7.32 -7.29 8.40
N ASP A 89 7.15 -5.98 8.61
CA ASP A 89 7.93 -4.94 7.94
C ASP A 89 9.44 -5.06 8.23
N LEU A 90 9.81 -5.38 9.46
CA LEU A 90 11.21 -5.57 9.85
C LEU A 90 11.84 -6.85 9.28
N SER A 91 11.06 -7.87 8.96
CA SER A 91 11.53 -9.11 8.33
C SER A 91 11.68 -8.99 6.81
N SER A 92 11.09 -7.97 6.18
CA SER A 92 11.23 -7.76 4.74
C SER A 92 12.68 -7.50 4.34
N THR A 93 13.17 -8.14 3.29
CA THR A 93 14.53 -7.94 2.75
C THR A 93 14.64 -6.73 1.84
N HIS A 94 13.53 -6.23 1.32
CA HIS A 94 13.48 -5.12 0.38
C HIS A 94 12.46 -4.07 0.82
N CYS A 95 12.68 -2.82 0.44
CA CYS A 95 11.68 -1.75 0.62
C CYS A 95 10.58 -1.86 -0.45
N LYS A 96 9.50 -1.12 -0.27
CA LYS A 96 8.36 -1.07 -1.20
C LYS A 96 8.71 -0.71 -2.67
N ASN A 97 9.89 -0.15 -2.91
CA ASN A 97 10.38 0.20 -4.23
C ASN A 97 11.44 -0.81 -4.73
N GLY A 98 11.57 -1.97 -4.08
CA GLY A 98 12.46 -3.04 -4.49
C GLY A 98 13.93 -2.85 -4.15
N HIS A 99 14.33 -1.82 -3.39
CA HIS A 99 15.72 -1.67 -2.94
C HIS A 99 15.97 -2.63 -1.77
N GLU A 100 17.03 -3.41 -1.86
CA GLU A 100 17.46 -4.29 -0.79
C GLU A 100 17.88 -3.50 0.46
N TYR A 101 17.54 -4.01 1.63
CA TYR A 101 17.96 -3.47 2.90
C TYR A 101 19.31 -4.06 3.31
N THR A 102 20.38 -3.35 3.01
CA THR A 102 21.75 -3.63 3.48
C THR A 102 22.17 -2.62 4.56
N ALA A 103 23.34 -2.77 5.13
CA ALA A 103 23.89 -1.81 6.08
C ALA A 103 24.03 -0.39 5.46
N GLU A 104 24.37 -0.31 4.17
CA GLU A 104 24.54 0.95 3.45
C GLU A 104 23.21 1.58 3.04
N THR A 105 22.23 0.77 2.68
CA THR A 105 20.92 1.24 2.18
C THR A 105 19.88 1.42 3.26
N THR A 106 20.12 0.95 4.49
CA THR A 106 19.19 1.01 5.62
C THR A 106 19.52 2.13 6.60
N CYS A 107 18.49 2.76 7.11
CA CYS A 107 18.55 3.71 8.20
C CYS A 107 17.44 3.36 9.21
N ILE A 108 17.75 3.38 10.49
CA ILE A 108 16.75 3.24 11.57
C ILE A 108 16.43 4.64 12.08
N THR A 109 15.15 4.99 12.06
CA THR A 109 14.67 6.27 12.60
C THR A 109 14.70 6.27 14.13
N LYS A 110 14.55 7.45 14.75
CA LYS A 110 14.47 7.59 16.22
C LYS A 110 13.29 6.80 16.82
N GLN A 111 12.24 6.57 16.04
CA GLN A 111 11.07 5.78 16.44
C GLN A 111 11.25 4.27 16.23
N GLY A 112 12.43 3.82 15.78
CA GLY A 112 12.73 2.41 15.49
C GLY A 112 12.16 1.89 14.17
N TRP A 113 11.74 2.78 13.26
CA TRP A 113 11.30 2.39 11.91
C TRP A 113 12.49 2.22 10.97
N ARG A 114 12.39 1.23 10.09
CA ARG A 114 13.37 1.03 9.04
C ARG A 114 13.02 1.89 7.83
N ASP A 115 13.99 2.65 7.35
CA ASP A 115 13.85 3.56 6.21
C ASP A 115 14.93 3.29 5.16
N CYS A 116 14.55 3.37 3.89
CA CYS A 116 15.46 3.13 2.77
C CYS A 116 16.19 4.42 2.38
N ARG A 117 17.51 4.43 2.51
CA ARG A 117 18.35 5.60 2.14
C ARG A 117 18.30 5.92 0.65
N VAL A 118 18.13 4.89 -0.22
CA VAL A 118 18.00 5.11 -1.68
C VAL A 118 16.73 5.87 -1.97
N CYS A 119 15.59 5.42 -1.45
CA CYS A 119 14.32 6.13 -1.61
C CYS A 119 14.35 7.57 -1.08
N ARG A 120 15.02 7.80 0.05
CA ARG A 120 15.19 9.16 0.60
C ARG A 120 16.00 10.07 -0.32
N ARG A 121 17.11 9.56 -0.87
CA ARG A 121 17.95 10.34 -1.82
C ARG A 121 17.16 10.67 -3.08
N GLU A 122 16.40 9.72 -3.63
CA GLU A 122 15.56 9.93 -4.81
C GLU A 122 14.44 10.93 -4.54
N ALA A 123 13.77 10.85 -3.40
CA ALA A 123 12.75 11.81 -3.01
C ALA A 123 13.33 13.22 -2.87
N SER A 124 14.50 13.36 -2.23
CA SER A 124 15.20 14.63 -2.09
C SER A 124 15.66 15.21 -3.43
N ARG A 125 16.11 14.34 -4.36
CA ARG A 125 16.47 14.75 -5.72
C ARG A 125 15.26 15.29 -6.46
N ARG A 126 14.16 14.51 -6.50
CA ARG A 126 12.89 14.94 -7.15
C ARG A 126 12.37 16.24 -6.60
N TYR A 127 12.48 16.46 -5.29
CA TYR A 127 12.07 17.72 -4.66
C TYR A 127 12.93 18.90 -5.13
N ARG A 128 14.27 18.74 -5.16
CA ARG A 128 15.19 19.79 -5.66
C ARG A 128 14.95 20.10 -7.14
N ASP A 129 14.76 19.08 -7.98
CA ASP A 129 14.48 19.25 -9.41
C ASP A 129 13.15 19.98 -9.63
N LYS A 130 12.16 19.74 -8.77
CA LYS A 130 10.88 20.46 -8.81
C LYS A 130 11.04 21.93 -8.43
N LEU A 131 11.86 22.24 -7.41
CA LEU A 131 12.14 23.63 -7.02
C LEU A 131 12.91 24.37 -8.11
N SER A 132 13.91 23.77 -8.72
CA SER A 132 14.69 24.37 -9.80
C SER A 132 13.84 24.70 -11.03
N LYS A 133 12.89 23.82 -11.37
CA LYS A 133 11.95 24.05 -12.49
C LYS A 133 10.85 25.07 -12.15
N GLY A 134 10.44 25.17 -10.89
CA GLY A 134 9.43 26.14 -10.43
C GLY A 134 9.97 27.55 -10.19
N GLY A 135 11.28 27.69 -9.94
CA GLY A 135 11.93 28.99 -9.72
C GLY A 135 12.06 29.85 -10.96
N PHE A 136 11.97 29.28 -12.16
CA PHE A 136 12.04 30.05 -13.42
C PHE A 136 10.73 30.79 -13.81
N LEU A 137 9.60 30.47 -13.17
CA LEU A 137 8.30 31.08 -13.52
C LEU A 137 8.03 32.40 -12.78
N ASN A 138 8.82 32.77 -11.77
CA ASN A 138 8.62 33.99 -10.99
C ASN A 138 9.63 35.14 -11.32
N ALA A 139 10.49 34.95 -12.32
CA ALA A 139 11.52 35.96 -12.66
C ALA A 139 11.18 36.87 -13.88
N THR A 140 9.96 36.77 -14.43
CA THR A 140 9.58 37.51 -15.64
C THR A 140 8.37 38.43 -15.45
N ASN A 141 8.10 38.90 -14.24
CA ASN A 141 7.15 40.02 -14.01
C ASN A 141 7.82 41.08 -13.14
N ASN A 142 8.61 41.92 -13.80
CA ASN A 142 8.93 43.24 -13.33
C ASN A 142 9.01 44.18 -14.54
#